data_54db676f14bad3aaeead9be3ebcf686e
#
_entry.id   54db676f14bad3aaeead9be3ebcf686e
#
_cell.length_a   1.000
_cell.length_b   1.000
_cell.length_c   1.000
_cell.angle_alpha   90.00
_cell.angle_beta   90.00
_cell.angle_gamma   90.00
#
_symmetry.space_group_name_H-M   'P 1'
#
loop_
_entity.id
_entity.type
_entity.pdbx_description
1 polymer ?
#
loop_
_entity_poly.entity_id
_entity_poly.type
_entity_poly.pdbx_seq_one_letter_code
_entity_poly.pdbx_strand_id
1 'polypeptide(L)'
;MIAGGSNGPNSTSRFLREGLALFRDRRGSTITIFALALPSVLALMGGAVDYAAVMRDQSRLQAAADAAALAVAREMSMGPMSPDRVQTLATTYAAAQFTDPPRVAGTIVENGMGVQVRIQKPAEAPLGILPMLGNFSDLSASAVARINADSKPIKLCLLSLGEKRNGGIFMHNNSVIMAPQCMLQSNATVREAIIIQQGSKLQSNLTCARGGIANHAGILQTTLLTDCPPVANPLAKKPEPPVNGPCIANRLVIRSWEKRTLVPGVYCNGVTIEGSAQVTLAPGIFVFRGGPLITRQNSELLGNGVTLMFSGRKSYFRFLDNSLIRLSAPISGISAGMLLWESRTFLKGANSWLNGGCGDSMGDDDDDRGTFGCSFRTGGGVAPIRKSNEHHINSERAREMTGTIYLPEGLLLVDSRRPIADQSPFTIIVVSRLDLYDGPSLVLNANYDGTPVPVPPGLGPIGAKSVRLGN
;
A
#
# COMPACT_ATOMS: atom_id res chain seq x y z
N MET A 1 36.29 110.55 -24.61
CA MET A 1 35.01 111.17 -24.31
C MET A 1 34.05 110.10 -23.94
N ILE A 2 33.66 109.99 -22.72
CA ILE A 2 32.42 109.77 -22.05
C ILE A 2 31.63 108.49 -22.52
N ALA A 3 31.58 107.51 -21.76
CA ALA A 3 30.91 107.12 -20.53
C ALA A 3 29.49 106.61 -20.75
N GLY A 4 29.13 105.63 -20.13
CA GLY A 4 27.71 105.27 -19.88
C GLY A 4 27.54 103.81 -19.57
N GLY A 5 27.75 103.48 -18.31
CA GLY A 5 27.33 102.18 -17.81
C GLY A 5 25.85 102.16 -17.50
N SER A 6 25.15 101.06 -17.76
CA SER A 6 23.88 100.81 -17.16
C SER A 6 23.87 99.38 -16.57
N ASN A 7 23.78 99.36 -15.24
CA ASN A 7 23.57 98.22 -14.43
C ASN A 7 22.15 97.65 -14.69
N GLY A 8 22.07 96.42 -15.20
CA GLY A 8 20.84 95.65 -15.20
C GLY A 8 20.64 94.94 -13.88
N PRO A 9 19.42 94.82 -13.35
CA PRO A 9 19.16 94.21 -12.02
C PRO A 9 19.33 92.72 -12.01
N ASN A 10 19.92 92.21 -10.91
CA ASN A 10 20.24 90.83 -10.59
C ASN A 10 19.08 89.86 -10.80
N SER A 11 19.28 88.88 -11.65
CA SER A 11 18.32 87.81 -11.94
C SER A 11 17.97 86.92 -10.73
N THR A 12 18.83 86.88 -9.74
CA THR A 12 18.67 86.10 -8.50
C THR A 12 17.57 86.62 -7.58
N SER A 13 17.21 87.86 -7.63
CA SER A 13 16.12 88.48 -6.82
C SER A 13 14.75 88.22 -7.39
N ARG A 14 14.62 87.89 -8.68
CA ARG A 14 13.35 87.53 -9.30
C ARG A 14 12.93 86.06 -8.97
N PHE A 15 13.86 85.12 -9.00
CA PHE A 15 13.55 83.72 -8.63
C PHE A 15 13.10 83.58 -7.18
N LEU A 16 13.73 84.32 -6.25
CA LEU A 16 13.34 84.30 -4.85
C LEU A 16 11.98 84.98 -4.59
N ARG A 17 11.62 86.02 -5.37
CA ARG A 17 10.30 86.65 -5.26
C ARG A 17 9.18 85.85 -5.87
N GLU A 18 9.40 85.18 -6.97
CA GLU A 18 8.42 84.25 -7.62
C GLU A 18 8.22 83.01 -6.76
N GLY A 19 9.28 82.45 -6.15
CA GLY A 19 9.16 81.29 -5.24
C GLY A 19 8.37 81.64 -3.96
N LEU A 20 8.53 82.88 -3.39
CA LEU A 20 7.77 83.33 -2.23
C LEU A 20 6.31 83.67 -2.59
N ALA A 21 6.01 84.05 -3.83
CA ALA A 21 4.65 84.29 -4.29
C ALA A 21 3.84 83.01 -4.44
N LEU A 22 4.46 81.90 -4.81
CA LEU A 22 3.85 80.61 -4.85
C LEU A 22 3.36 80.06 -3.49
N PHE A 23 4.13 80.43 -2.40
CA PHE A 23 3.72 80.07 -1.04
C PHE A 23 2.60 80.94 -0.46
N ARG A 24 2.28 82.06 -1.15
CA ARG A 24 1.22 82.94 -0.70
C ARG A 24 -0.10 82.88 -1.48
N ASP A 25 -0.13 82.13 -2.56
CA ASP A 25 -1.34 81.93 -3.35
C ASP A 25 -2.21 80.79 -2.73
N ARG A 26 -3.21 81.15 -1.98
CA ARG A 26 -4.17 80.23 -1.34
C ARG A 26 -5.10 79.53 -2.34
N ARG A 27 -5.06 79.88 -3.64
CA ARG A 27 -5.88 79.24 -4.66
C ARG A 27 -5.32 77.95 -5.22
N GLY A 28 -4.03 77.62 -4.92
CA GLY A 28 -3.35 76.37 -5.31
C GLY A 28 -3.12 75.41 -4.16
N SER A 29 -3.66 75.64 -2.97
CA SER A 29 -3.40 74.86 -1.74
C SER A 29 -3.75 73.36 -1.85
N THR A 30 -4.71 73.01 -2.66
CA THR A 30 -5.11 71.60 -2.87
C THR A 30 -4.08 70.81 -3.62
N ILE A 31 -3.39 71.37 -4.61
CA ILE A 31 -2.35 70.69 -5.40
C ILE A 31 -1.10 70.42 -4.52
N THR A 32 -0.73 71.36 -3.69
CA THR A 32 0.42 71.18 -2.79
C THR A 32 0.13 70.17 -1.69
N ILE A 33 -1.05 70.17 -1.11
CA ILE A 33 -1.49 69.15 -0.15
C ILE A 33 -1.52 67.79 -0.82
N PHE A 34 -2.06 67.70 -2.04
CA PHE A 34 -2.13 66.44 -2.80
C PHE A 34 -0.75 65.95 -3.18
N ALA A 35 0.16 66.80 -3.62
CA ALA A 35 1.52 66.45 -3.97
C ALA A 35 2.37 65.90 -2.75
N LEU A 36 2.08 66.39 -1.55
CA LEU A 36 2.70 65.92 -0.30
C LEU A 36 2.00 64.67 0.24
N ALA A 37 0.72 64.53 0.07
CA ALA A 37 -0.05 63.38 0.55
C ALA A 37 0.05 62.15 -0.39
N LEU A 38 0.20 62.37 -1.72
CA LEU A 38 0.19 61.29 -2.71
C LEU A 38 1.29 60.22 -2.48
N PRO A 39 2.57 60.61 -2.22
CA PRO A 39 3.63 59.64 -1.95
C PRO A 39 3.33 58.78 -0.70
N SER A 40 2.76 59.39 0.33
CA SER A 40 2.39 58.69 1.56
C SER A 40 1.25 57.71 1.34
N VAL A 41 0.24 58.07 0.55
CA VAL A 41 -0.88 57.21 0.19
C VAL A 41 -0.40 56.06 -0.70
N LEU A 42 0.46 56.34 -1.69
CA LEU A 42 1.04 55.31 -2.54
C LEU A 42 1.92 54.34 -1.75
N ALA A 43 2.70 54.79 -0.79
CA ALA A 43 3.51 53.95 0.08
C ALA A 43 2.64 53.08 0.98
N LEU A 44 1.52 53.58 1.51
CA LEU A 44 0.57 52.78 2.30
C LEU A 44 -0.14 51.75 1.45
N MET A 45 -0.60 52.11 0.23
CA MET A 45 -1.24 51.18 -0.69
C MET A 45 -0.26 50.08 -1.12
N GLY A 46 0.97 50.44 -1.50
CA GLY A 46 1.99 49.48 -1.89
C GLY A 46 2.40 48.55 -0.73
N GLY A 47 2.55 49.12 0.48
CA GLY A 47 2.81 48.31 1.69
C GLY A 47 1.67 47.34 2.00
N ALA A 48 0.42 47.73 1.78
CA ALA A 48 -0.71 46.84 1.96
C ALA A 48 -0.71 45.70 0.95
N VAL A 49 -0.34 45.94 -0.32
CA VAL A 49 -0.20 44.90 -1.35
C VAL A 49 0.94 43.93 -1.00
N ASP A 50 2.11 44.44 -0.61
CA ASP A 50 3.23 43.60 -0.17
C ASP A 50 2.84 42.76 1.05
N TYR A 51 2.18 43.37 2.04
CA TYR A 51 1.70 42.65 3.23
C TYR A 51 0.73 41.53 2.87
N ALA A 52 -0.25 41.80 1.98
CA ALA A 52 -1.20 40.78 1.52
C ALA A 52 -0.50 39.64 0.78
N ALA A 53 0.53 39.93 -0.02
CA ALA A 53 1.33 38.91 -0.70
C ALA A 53 2.09 38.01 0.28
N VAL A 54 2.78 38.63 1.28
CA VAL A 54 3.48 37.91 2.33
C VAL A 54 2.53 37.02 3.15
N MET A 55 1.37 37.53 3.54
CA MET A 55 0.36 36.75 4.28
C MET A 55 -0.19 35.59 3.48
N ARG A 56 -0.39 35.75 2.19
CA ARG A 56 -0.80 34.68 1.29
C ARG A 56 0.27 33.61 1.19
N ASP A 57 1.53 33.98 1.07
CA ASP A 57 2.64 33.03 0.98
C ASP A 57 2.88 32.31 2.31
N GLN A 58 2.72 32.99 3.45
CA GLN A 58 2.74 32.38 4.77
C GLN A 58 1.64 31.32 4.92
N SER A 59 0.41 31.62 4.46
CA SER A 59 -0.69 30.67 4.51
C SER A 59 -0.44 29.46 3.61
N ARG A 60 0.17 29.66 2.44
CA ARG A 60 0.56 28.55 1.53
C ARG A 60 1.67 27.68 2.15
N LEU A 61 2.67 28.30 2.78
CA LEU A 61 3.73 27.57 3.48
C LEU A 61 3.16 26.72 4.62
N GLN A 62 2.22 27.27 5.40
CA GLN A 62 1.57 26.53 6.48
C GLN A 62 0.77 25.34 5.92
N ALA A 63 -0.06 25.56 4.89
CA ALA A 63 -0.82 24.48 4.27
C ALA A 63 0.07 23.38 3.70
N ALA A 64 1.23 23.75 3.12
CA ALA A 64 2.22 22.79 2.62
C ALA A 64 2.90 22.01 3.74
N ALA A 65 3.23 22.67 4.87
CA ALA A 65 3.80 22.01 6.04
C ALA A 65 2.81 21.02 6.66
N ASP A 66 1.56 21.41 6.79
CA ASP A 66 0.48 20.56 7.31
C ASP A 66 0.27 19.34 6.43
N ALA A 67 0.15 19.53 5.12
CA ALA A 67 -0.03 18.44 4.16
C ALA A 67 1.17 17.46 4.16
N ALA A 68 2.40 17.99 4.15
CA ALA A 68 3.61 17.17 4.18
C ALA A 68 3.74 16.42 5.51
N ALA A 69 3.48 17.06 6.65
CA ALA A 69 3.53 16.41 7.96
C ALA A 69 2.50 15.26 8.05
N LEU A 70 1.25 15.49 7.61
CA LEU A 70 0.22 14.46 7.58
C LEU A 70 0.58 13.29 6.65
N ALA A 71 1.11 13.57 5.45
CA ALA A 71 1.50 12.55 4.49
C ALA A 71 2.63 11.66 5.04
N VAL A 72 3.70 12.28 5.59
CA VAL A 72 4.82 11.54 6.19
C VAL A 72 4.39 10.76 7.41
N ALA A 73 3.58 11.35 8.31
CA ALA A 73 3.09 10.66 9.50
C ALA A 73 2.18 9.47 9.13
N ARG A 74 1.42 9.57 8.04
CA ARG A 74 0.61 8.47 7.51
C ARG A 74 1.47 7.31 7.04
N GLU A 75 2.57 7.58 6.32
CA GLU A 75 3.53 6.54 5.96
C GLU A 75 4.22 5.93 7.19
N MET A 76 4.63 6.76 8.17
CA MET A 76 5.21 6.28 9.43
C MET A 76 4.23 5.44 10.26
N SER A 77 2.92 5.67 10.13
CA SER A 77 1.91 4.87 10.84
C SER A 77 1.89 3.41 10.39
N MET A 78 2.38 3.12 9.19
CA MET A 78 2.39 1.78 8.61
C MET A 78 3.66 0.97 8.93
N GLY A 79 4.71 1.61 9.45
CA GLY A 79 5.93 0.93 9.87
C GLY A 79 7.06 1.87 10.27
N PRO A 80 8.10 1.34 10.93
CA PRO A 80 9.26 2.14 11.32
C PRO A 80 9.99 2.67 10.07
N MET A 81 10.33 3.96 10.12
CA MET A 81 10.96 4.67 9.00
C MET A 81 12.29 5.29 9.45
N SER A 82 13.31 5.26 8.59
CA SER A 82 14.59 5.92 8.86
C SER A 82 14.45 7.44 8.75
N PRO A 83 15.26 8.22 9.50
CA PRO A 83 15.26 9.68 9.41
C PRO A 83 15.49 10.22 7.99
N ASP A 84 16.38 9.58 7.22
CA ASP A 84 16.65 9.95 5.83
C ASP A 84 15.44 9.79 4.93
N ARG A 85 14.65 8.74 5.16
CA ARG A 85 13.42 8.49 4.43
C ARG A 85 12.36 9.55 4.76
N VAL A 86 12.23 9.92 6.05
CA VAL A 86 11.33 10.98 6.51
C VAL A 86 11.71 12.31 5.87
N GLN A 87 13.00 12.65 5.84
CA GLN A 87 13.50 13.86 5.19
C GLN A 87 13.17 13.88 3.69
N THR A 88 13.42 12.78 2.99
CA THR A 88 13.15 12.67 1.55
C THR A 88 11.66 12.85 1.23
N LEU A 89 10.79 12.19 1.99
CA LEU A 89 9.34 12.29 1.80
C LEU A 89 8.83 13.70 2.12
N ALA A 90 9.25 14.27 3.26
CA ALA A 90 8.87 15.64 3.62
C ALA A 90 9.24 16.64 2.52
N THR A 91 10.45 16.51 1.96
CA THR A 91 10.89 17.35 0.84
C THR A 91 10.04 17.12 -0.41
N THR A 92 9.74 15.87 -0.76
CA THR A 92 8.94 15.53 -1.94
C THR A 92 7.53 16.10 -1.85
N TYR A 93 6.85 15.89 -0.72
CA TYR A 93 5.46 16.36 -0.54
C TYR A 93 5.38 17.90 -0.44
N ALA A 94 6.32 18.53 0.22
CA ALA A 94 6.36 19.99 0.33
C ALA A 94 6.70 20.65 -1.00
N ALA A 95 7.75 20.17 -1.70
CA ALA A 95 8.20 20.75 -2.97
C ALA A 95 7.15 20.68 -4.09
N ALA A 96 6.29 19.65 -4.07
CA ALA A 96 5.23 19.49 -5.08
C ALA A 96 4.21 20.67 -5.11
N GLN A 97 4.19 21.51 -4.09
CA GLN A 97 3.26 22.65 -3.99
C GLN A 97 3.85 23.99 -4.41
N PHE A 98 5.15 24.03 -4.74
CA PHE A 98 5.86 25.25 -5.09
C PHE A 98 6.58 25.12 -6.42
N THR A 99 6.61 26.21 -7.18
CA THR A 99 7.40 26.31 -8.42
C THR A 99 8.90 26.33 -8.11
N ASP A 100 9.27 27.10 -7.07
CA ASP A 100 10.63 27.13 -6.55
C ASP A 100 10.68 26.35 -5.22
N PRO A 101 11.49 25.28 -5.14
CA PRO A 101 11.49 24.40 -3.98
C PRO A 101 11.98 25.15 -2.72
N PRO A 102 11.18 25.18 -1.65
CA PRO A 102 11.58 25.76 -0.38
C PRO A 102 12.60 24.88 0.35
N ARG A 103 13.27 25.43 1.37
CA ARG A 103 14.06 24.62 2.30
C ARG A 103 13.13 23.86 3.23
N VAL A 104 13.24 22.52 3.23
CA VAL A 104 12.37 21.64 4.01
C VAL A 104 13.22 20.82 4.98
N ALA A 105 12.80 20.75 6.23
CA ALA A 105 13.38 19.87 7.25
C ALA A 105 12.26 18.99 7.83
N GLY A 106 12.42 17.67 7.72
CA GLY A 106 11.54 16.66 8.31
C GLY A 106 12.27 15.95 9.46
N THR A 107 11.72 16.00 10.65
CA THR A 107 12.32 15.37 11.84
C THR A 107 11.32 14.47 12.56
N ILE A 108 11.80 13.32 13.04
CA ILE A 108 11.00 12.42 13.87
C ILE A 108 10.98 13.00 15.29
N VAL A 109 9.79 13.09 15.86
CA VAL A 109 9.56 13.61 17.21
C VAL A 109 8.82 12.58 18.06
N GLU A 110 8.79 12.80 19.39
CA GLU A 110 8.03 11.96 20.32
C GLU A 110 8.37 10.45 20.22
N ASN A 111 9.66 10.11 20.19
CA ASN A 111 10.16 8.73 20.10
C ASN A 111 9.57 7.90 18.94
N GLY A 112 9.34 8.54 17.79
CA GLY A 112 8.76 7.88 16.62
C GLY A 112 7.23 7.95 16.54
N MET A 113 6.59 8.66 17.46
CA MET A 113 5.13 8.84 17.52
C MET A 113 4.66 10.12 16.80
N GLY A 114 5.56 10.86 16.19
CA GLY A 114 5.24 12.07 15.44
C GLY A 114 6.31 12.46 14.45
N VAL A 115 5.95 13.36 13.55
CA VAL A 115 6.87 14.00 12.62
C VAL A 115 6.63 15.50 12.64
N GLN A 116 7.71 16.26 12.69
CA GLN A 116 7.69 17.69 12.50
C GLN A 116 8.26 18.02 11.11
N VAL A 117 7.51 18.78 10.34
CA VAL A 117 7.96 19.33 9.06
C VAL A 117 8.07 20.83 9.22
N ARG A 118 9.25 21.38 8.90
CA ARG A 118 9.52 22.82 8.86
C ARG A 118 9.86 23.21 7.44
N ILE A 119 9.23 24.27 6.96
CA ILE A 119 9.44 24.82 5.61
C ILE A 119 9.90 26.27 5.76
N GLN A 120 10.92 26.66 5.00
CA GLN A 120 11.44 28.03 4.99
C GLN A 120 11.59 28.49 3.54
N LYS A 121 11.15 29.72 3.27
CA LYS A 121 11.29 30.40 1.98
C LYS A 121 11.57 31.88 2.21
N PRO A 122 12.43 32.51 1.38
CA PRO A 122 12.59 33.97 1.41
C PRO A 122 11.25 34.68 1.19
N ALA A 123 11.01 35.77 1.91
CA ALA A 123 9.81 36.58 1.71
C ALA A 123 9.91 37.32 0.38
N GLU A 124 8.90 37.21 -0.47
CA GLU A 124 8.80 37.97 -1.71
C GLU A 124 7.78 39.08 -1.55
N ALA A 125 8.28 40.34 -1.56
CA ALA A 125 7.45 41.55 -1.56
C ALA A 125 7.45 42.11 -2.99
N PRO A 126 6.35 42.03 -3.75
CA PRO A 126 6.33 42.41 -5.18
C PRO A 126 6.69 43.86 -5.46
N LEU A 127 6.40 44.76 -4.53
CA LEU A 127 6.68 46.20 -4.67
C LEU A 127 7.92 46.65 -3.86
N GLY A 128 8.46 45.79 -3.02
CA GLY A 128 9.67 46.04 -2.25
C GLY A 128 9.55 47.12 -1.17
N ILE A 129 8.34 47.50 -0.77
CA ILE A 129 8.09 48.57 0.24
C ILE A 129 8.29 48.03 1.66
N LEU A 130 7.78 46.80 1.92
CA LEU A 130 7.94 46.17 3.25
C LEU A 130 9.40 45.96 3.68
N PRO A 131 10.32 45.49 2.82
CA PRO A 131 11.74 45.37 3.19
C PRO A 131 12.40 46.67 3.56
N MET A 132 11.91 47.83 3.10
CA MET A 132 12.39 49.15 3.48
C MET A 132 11.95 49.55 4.89
N LEU A 133 10.87 48.94 5.41
CA LEU A 133 10.30 49.26 6.71
C LEU A 133 10.76 48.32 7.83
N GLY A 134 11.37 47.17 7.50
CA GLY A 134 11.87 46.22 8.49
C GLY A 134 12.51 44.97 7.87
N ASN A 135 13.15 44.13 8.69
CA ASN A 135 13.77 42.90 8.28
C ASN A 135 12.71 41.79 8.06
N PHE A 136 12.14 41.67 6.87
CA PHE A 136 11.32 40.56 6.43
C PHE A 136 12.18 39.60 5.58
N SER A 137 13.12 38.87 6.22
CA SER A 137 14.09 38.08 5.46
C SER A 137 13.59 36.69 5.08
N ASP A 138 12.92 35.98 5.98
CA ASP A 138 12.50 34.59 5.74
C ASP A 138 11.10 34.30 6.32
N LEU A 139 10.25 33.70 5.51
CA LEU A 139 9.01 33.12 5.96
C LEU A 139 9.28 31.68 6.42
N SER A 140 8.69 31.29 7.53
CA SER A 140 8.79 29.93 8.03
C SER A 140 7.43 29.40 8.48
N ALA A 141 7.17 28.15 8.17
CA ALA A 141 6.00 27.42 8.66
C ALA A 141 6.46 26.09 9.25
N SER A 142 5.79 25.63 10.27
CA SER A 142 6.06 24.31 10.85
C SER A 142 4.76 23.62 11.23
N ALA A 143 4.70 22.31 10.97
CA ALA A 143 3.60 21.47 11.35
C ALA A 143 4.12 20.23 12.06
N VAL A 144 3.39 19.80 13.07
CA VAL A 144 3.65 18.53 13.76
C VAL A 144 2.44 17.63 13.51
N ALA A 145 2.67 16.47 12.91
CA ALA A 145 1.66 15.44 12.84
C ALA A 145 1.96 14.34 13.83
N ARG A 146 0.98 14.01 14.67
CA ARG A 146 1.07 12.99 15.71
C ARG A 146 0.35 11.73 15.28
N ILE A 147 0.96 10.61 15.62
CA ILE A 147 0.42 9.28 15.38
C ILE A 147 -0.20 8.82 16.70
N ASN A 148 -1.53 8.79 16.76
CA ASN A 148 -2.21 8.31 17.97
C ASN A 148 -2.15 6.80 18.05
N ALA A 149 -1.62 6.29 19.15
CA ALA A 149 -1.61 4.85 19.48
C ALA A 149 -2.98 4.31 19.93
N ASP A 150 -3.95 5.19 20.18
CA ASP A 150 -5.28 4.81 20.75
C ASP A 150 -6.27 4.23 19.73
N SER A 151 -5.91 4.18 18.45
CA SER A 151 -6.72 3.45 17.47
C SER A 151 -6.47 1.95 17.66
N LYS A 152 -7.54 1.18 17.82
CA LYS A 152 -7.46 -0.29 17.88
C LYS A 152 -6.61 -0.78 16.71
N PRO A 153 -5.56 -1.59 16.98
CA PRO A 153 -4.66 -2.05 15.93
C PRO A 153 -5.45 -2.81 14.87
N ILE A 154 -5.35 -2.38 13.62
CA ILE A 154 -5.99 -3.07 12.50
C ILE A 154 -5.18 -4.32 12.19
N LYS A 155 -5.85 -5.45 12.09
CA LYS A 155 -5.25 -6.75 11.82
C LYS A 155 -5.18 -6.97 10.31
N LEU A 156 -4.01 -7.28 9.77
CA LEU A 156 -3.85 -7.64 8.37
C LEU A 156 -4.34 -9.08 8.16
N CYS A 157 -5.38 -9.27 7.36
CA CYS A 157 -5.90 -10.60 7.06
C CYS A 157 -5.64 -11.05 5.61
N LEU A 158 -5.49 -10.10 4.68
CA LEU A 158 -5.21 -10.40 3.30
C LEU A 158 -4.16 -9.43 2.75
N LEU A 159 -3.06 -9.98 2.24
CA LEU A 159 -2.04 -9.24 1.52
C LEU A 159 -1.78 -9.87 0.16
N SER A 160 -2.05 -9.13 -0.90
CA SER A 160 -1.59 -9.49 -2.24
C SER A 160 -0.24 -8.84 -2.51
N LEU A 161 0.77 -9.68 -2.78
CA LEU A 161 2.16 -9.28 -3.01
C LEU A 161 2.45 -8.93 -4.47
N GLY A 162 1.60 -9.37 -5.41
CA GLY A 162 1.82 -9.18 -6.85
C GLY A 162 1.84 -7.69 -7.22
N GLU A 163 2.98 -7.22 -7.73
CA GLU A 163 3.16 -5.80 -8.10
C GLU A 163 2.67 -5.48 -9.52
N LYS A 164 2.67 -6.48 -10.40
CA LYS A 164 2.42 -6.30 -11.85
C LYS A 164 1.21 -7.11 -12.30
N ARG A 165 0.35 -6.48 -13.12
CA ARG A 165 -0.76 -7.04 -13.90
C ARG A 165 -2.00 -7.56 -13.15
N ASN A 166 -3.12 -7.12 -13.68
CA ASN A 166 -4.48 -7.65 -13.55
C ASN A 166 -4.93 -8.01 -12.14
N GLY A 167 -4.81 -7.03 -11.22
CA GLY A 167 -5.38 -7.13 -9.89
C GLY A 167 -4.65 -8.10 -8.95
N GLY A 168 -4.26 -7.62 -7.79
CA GLY A 168 -3.83 -8.49 -6.71
C GLY A 168 -5.01 -9.23 -6.08
N ILE A 169 -6.23 -8.64 -6.13
CA ILE A 169 -7.47 -9.21 -5.58
C ILE A 169 -8.56 -9.06 -6.63
N PHE A 170 -9.10 -10.18 -7.10
CA PHE A 170 -10.12 -10.21 -8.12
C PHE A 170 -11.38 -10.92 -7.61
N MET A 171 -12.46 -10.17 -7.47
CA MET A 171 -13.77 -10.66 -7.04
C MET A 171 -14.71 -10.72 -8.24
N HIS A 172 -14.88 -11.92 -8.78
CA HIS A 172 -15.86 -12.18 -9.84
C HIS A 172 -17.30 -12.15 -9.31
N ASN A 173 -18.26 -12.20 -10.22
CA ASN A 173 -19.67 -12.01 -9.93
C ASN A 173 -20.17 -12.78 -8.70
N ASN A 174 -20.92 -12.09 -7.85
CA ASN A 174 -21.54 -12.61 -6.63
C ASN A 174 -20.56 -13.17 -5.57
N SER A 175 -19.27 -12.96 -5.71
CA SER A 175 -18.29 -13.39 -4.70
C SER A 175 -18.35 -12.52 -3.43
N VAL A 176 -17.99 -13.10 -2.29
CA VAL A 176 -18.07 -12.43 -0.99
C VAL A 176 -16.76 -12.55 -0.23
N ILE A 177 -16.22 -11.43 0.24
CA ILE A 177 -15.17 -11.39 1.27
C ILE A 177 -15.77 -10.79 2.53
N MET A 178 -15.73 -11.55 3.63
CA MET A 178 -16.18 -11.12 4.96
C MET A 178 -14.98 -11.06 5.90
N ALA A 179 -14.49 -9.86 6.16
CA ALA A 179 -13.32 -9.60 6.98
C ALA A 179 -13.49 -8.33 7.87
N PRO A 180 -14.57 -8.23 8.67
CA PRO A 180 -15.00 -6.97 9.30
C PRO A 180 -13.97 -6.38 10.27
N GLN A 181 -13.08 -7.19 10.83
CA GLN A 181 -12.03 -6.75 11.77
C GLN A 181 -10.66 -6.60 11.11
N CYS A 182 -10.60 -6.73 9.79
CA CYS A 182 -9.36 -6.90 9.05
C CYS A 182 -9.08 -5.75 8.09
N MET A 183 -7.79 -5.57 7.82
CA MET A 183 -7.30 -4.84 6.69
C MET A 183 -7.01 -5.80 5.52
N LEU A 184 -7.41 -5.41 4.33
CA LEU A 184 -7.04 -6.04 3.07
C LEU A 184 -6.10 -5.10 2.31
N GLN A 185 -4.99 -5.61 1.81
CA GLN A 185 -3.98 -4.83 1.10
C GLN A 185 -3.62 -5.46 -0.24
N SER A 186 -3.58 -4.65 -1.30
CA SER A 186 -3.01 -5.03 -2.59
C SER A 186 -1.79 -4.17 -2.92
N ASN A 187 -0.66 -4.82 -3.20
CA ASN A 187 0.58 -4.16 -3.64
C ASN A 187 0.63 -3.94 -5.15
N ALA A 188 -0.37 -4.39 -5.90
CA ALA A 188 -0.40 -4.20 -7.35
C ALA A 188 -0.44 -2.71 -7.71
N THR A 189 0.39 -2.31 -8.70
CA THR A 189 0.52 -0.91 -9.15
C THR A 189 -0.39 -0.58 -10.32
N VAL A 190 -1.15 -1.57 -10.79
CA VAL A 190 -2.04 -1.40 -11.94
C VAL A 190 -3.29 -0.61 -11.56
N ARG A 191 -3.91 0.01 -12.57
CA ARG A 191 -5.15 0.79 -12.37
C ARG A 191 -6.27 -0.02 -11.70
N GLU A 192 -6.27 -1.32 -11.88
CA GLU A 192 -7.24 -2.27 -11.36
C GLU A 192 -6.55 -3.27 -10.42
N ALA A 193 -5.92 -2.75 -9.35
CA ALA A 193 -5.23 -3.56 -8.35
C ALA A 193 -6.19 -4.38 -7.48
N ILE A 194 -7.42 -3.90 -7.31
CA ILE A 194 -8.54 -4.63 -6.73
C ILE A 194 -9.73 -4.48 -7.68
N ILE A 195 -10.33 -5.59 -8.09
CA ILE A 195 -11.49 -5.62 -8.97
C ILE A 195 -12.66 -6.27 -8.24
N ILE A 196 -13.81 -5.58 -8.23
CA ILE A 196 -15.02 -6.04 -7.58
C ILE A 196 -16.13 -6.00 -8.64
N GLN A 197 -16.56 -7.19 -9.09
CA GLN A 197 -17.57 -7.31 -10.12
C GLN A 197 -19.01 -7.30 -9.55
N GLN A 198 -19.98 -7.30 -10.45
CA GLN A 198 -21.40 -7.19 -10.14
C GLN A 198 -21.86 -8.24 -9.12
N GLY A 199 -22.64 -7.79 -8.14
CA GLY A 199 -23.20 -8.65 -7.09
C GLY A 199 -22.20 -9.10 -6.01
N SER A 200 -20.90 -8.81 -6.20
CA SER A 200 -19.90 -9.14 -5.18
C SER A 200 -20.03 -8.26 -3.95
N LYS A 201 -19.72 -8.82 -2.79
CA LYS A 201 -19.76 -8.11 -1.50
C LYS A 201 -18.38 -8.11 -0.83
N LEU A 202 -17.84 -6.94 -0.60
CA LEU A 202 -16.60 -6.75 0.14
C LEU A 202 -16.89 -6.06 1.49
N GLN A 203 -16.64 -6.79 2.57
CA GLN A 203 -16.74 -6.29 3.93
C GLN A 203 -15.39 -6.37 4.62
N SER A 204 -14.83 -5.24 5.03
CA SER A 204 -13.60 -5.17 5.81
C SER A 204 -13.55 -3.90 6.67
N ASN A 205 -12.61 -3.82 7.59
CA ASN A 205 -12.36 -2.58 8.33
C ASN A 205 -11.73 -1.53 7.40
N LEU A 206 -10.73 -1.97 6.62
CA LEU A 206 -9.99 -1.12 5.68
C LEU A 206 -9.58 -1.94 4.46
N THR A 207 -9.78 -1.41 3.28
CA THR A 207 -9.25 -1.97 2.03
C THR A 207 -8.35 -0.96 1.35
N CYS A 208 -7.09 -1.32 1.18
CA CYS A 208 -6.03 -0.47 0.70
C CYS A 208 -5.42 -1.04 -0.58
N ALA A 209 -5.33 -0.26 -1.63
CA ALA A 209 -4.68 -0.63 -2.88
C ALA A 209 -3.52 0.32 -3.18
N ARG A 210 -2.37 -0.20 -3.57
CA ARG A 210 -1.26 0.63 -4.08
C ARG A 210 -1.62 1.28 -5.41
N GLY A 211 -2.31 0.55 -6.28
CA GLY A 211 -2.90 1.06 -7.51
C GLY A 211 -4.37 1.45 -7.32
N GLY A 212 -5.17 1.33 -8.39
CA GLY A 212 -6.58 1.68 -8.36
C GLY A 212 -7.48 0.53 -7.87
N ILE A 213 -8.73 0.88 -7.56
CA ILE A 213 -9.80 -0.04 -7.23
C ILE A 213 -10.92 0.14 -8.26
N ALA A 214 -11.25 -0.93 -8.99
CA ALA A 214 -12.35 -0.96 -9.93
C ALA A 214 -13.56 -1.65 -9.29
N ASN A 215 -14.63 -0.89 -9.07
CA ASN A 215 -15.90 -1.43 -8.59
C ASN A 215 -16.94 -1.38 -9.70
N HIS A 216 -17.34 -2.57 -10.18
CA HIS A 216 -18.36 -2.75 -11.22
C HIS A 216 -19.68 -3.24 -10.57
N ALA A 217 -20.35 -2.33 -9.87
CA ALA A 217 -21.63 -2.59 -9.17
C ALA A 217 -21.56 -3.65 -8.05
N GLY A 218 -20.42 -3.76 -7.35
CA GLY A 218 -20.31 -4.53 -6.12
C GLY A 218 -20.77 -3.74 -4.89
N ILE A 219 -21.10 -4.48 -3.83
CA ILE A 219 -21.53 -3.93 -2.54
C ILE A 219 -20.31 -3.77 -1.63
N LEU A 220 -20.05 -2.54 -1.19
CA LEU A 220 -18.91 -2.20 -0.38
C LEU A 220 -19.31 -1.86 1.05
N GLN A 221 -18.73 -2.54 2.02
CA GLN A 221 -18.85 -2.27 3.46
C GLN A 221 -17.44 -2.15 4.06
N THR A 222 -16.69 -1.17 3.58
CA THR A 222 -15.28 -0.98 3.93
C THR A 222 -14.87 0.47 3.66
N THR A 223 -13.85 0.95 4.36
CA THR A 223 -13.15 2.17 3.97
C THR A 223 -12.18 1.83 2.85
N LEU A 224 -12.35 2.46 1.67
CA LEU A 224 -11.47 2.25 0.51
C LEU A 224 -10.38 3.32 0.47
N LEU A 225 -9.14 2.91 0.27
CA LEU A 225 -8.00 3.80 0.04
C LEU A 225 -7.22 3.33 -1.18
N THR A 226 -6.83 4.28 -2.02
CA THR A 226 -5.90 4.08 -3.16
C THR A 226 -4.57 4.75 -2.87
N ASP A 227 -3.57 4.51 -3.71
CA ASP A 227 -2.23 5.07 -3.58
C ASP A 227 -1.55 4.73 -2.23
N CYS A 228 -1.91 3.58 -1.69
CA CYS A 228 -1.33 3.10 -0.45
C CYS A 228 0.15 2.72 -0.64
N PRO A 229 1.00 2.97 0.37
CA PRO A 229 2.35 2.46 0.32
C PRO A 229 2.37 0.93 0.28
N PRO A 230 3.33 0.33 -0.43
CA PRO A 230 3.45 -1.11 -0.50
C PRO A 230 3.80 -1.69 0.87
N VAL A 231 3.12 -2.76 1.24
CA VAL A 231 3.50 -3.56 2.41
C VAL A 231 4.56 -4.56 1.98
N ALA A 232 5.78 -4.41 2.52
CA ALA A 232 6.85 -5.38 2.27
C ALA A 232 6.38 -6.78 2.69
N ASN A 233 6.84 -7.82 1.97
CA ASN A 233 6.49 -9.19 2.33
C ASN A 233 6.94 -9.50 3.78
N PRO A 234 6.01 -9.62 4.73
CA PRO A 234 6.35 -9.73 6.15
C PRO A 234 7.04 -11.05 6.49
N LEU A 235 6.84 -12.07 5.64
CA LEU A 235 7.41 -13.41 5.81
C LEU A 235 8.67 -13.64 4.96
N ALA A 236 9.18 -12.62 4.26
CA ALA A 236 10.35 -12.75 3.39
C ALA A 236 11.61 -13.26 4.11
N LYS A 237 11.76 -12.92 5.38
CA LYS A 237 12.92 -13.32 6.21
C LYS A 237 12.65 -14.55 7.09
N LYS A 238 11.41 -15.09 7.09
CA LYS A 238 11.08 -16.27 7.89
C LYS A 238 11.87 -17.47 7.36
N PRO A 239 12.64 -18.19 8.20
CA PRO A 239 13.38 -19.38 7.79
C PRO A 239 12.44 -20.44 7.24
N GLU A 240 12.78 -21.03 6.10
CA GLU A 240 12.01 -22.13 5.52
C GLU A 240 12.47 -23.47 6.11
N PRO A 241 11.52 -24.38 6.40
CA PRO A 241 11.84 -25.75 6.72
C PRO A 241 12.63 -26.42 5.57
N PRO A 242 13.51 -27.39 5.86
CA PRO A 242 14.23 -28.12 4.81
C PRO A 242 13.24 -28.88 3.92
N VAL A 243 13.36 -28.69 2.61
CA VAL A 243 12.53 -29.38 1.60
C VAL A 243 13.21 -30.60 0.99
N ASN A 244 14.49 -30.80 1.33
CA ASN A 244 15.33 -31.86 0.82
C ASN A 244 15.34 -33.03 1.82
N GLY A 245 14.79 -34.15 1.41
CA GLY A 245 14.76 -35.38 2.20
C GLY A 245 14.36 -36.55 1.31
N PRO A 246 14.53 -37.80 1.80
CA PRO A 246 14.01 -38.97 1.10
C PRO A 246 12.47 -38.88 1.02
N CYS A 247 11.92 -39.37 -0.09
CA CYS A 247 10.48 -39.43 -0.25
C CYS A 247 9.91 -40.55 0.62
N ILE A 248 8.99 -40.20 1.53
CA ILE A 248 8.21 -41.18 2.30
C ILE A 248 7.27 -41.94 1.36
N ALA A 249 6.71 -41.25 0.39
CA ALA A 249 5.87 -41.85 -0.63
C ALA A 249 6.05 -41.12 -1.96
N ASN A 250 5.76 -41.82 -3.06
CA ASN A 250 5.83 -41.32 -4.42
C ASN A 250 4.52 -41.63 -5.15
N ARG A 251 3.83 -40.56 -5.65
CA ARG A 251 2.52 -40.64 -6.28
C ARG A 251 1.53 -41.40 -5.40
N LEU A 252 1.36 -40.97 -4.14
CA LEU A 252 0.47 -41.63 -3.20
C LEU A 252 -0.99 -41.35 -3.57
N VAL A 253 -1.77 -42.42 -3.74
CA VAL A 253 -3.22 -42.34 -3.92
C VAL A 253 -3.91 -43.11 -2.80
N ILE A 254 -4.77 -42.40 -2.06
CA ILE A 254 -5.59 -42.97 -0.97
C ILE A 254 -7.02 -42.95 -1.45
N ARG A 255 -7.58 -44.17 -1.57
CA ARG A 255 -8.89 -44.40 -2.26
C ARG A 255 -10.03 -44.68 -1.28
N SER A 256 -11.20 -44.78 -1.86
CA SER A 256 -12.49 -44.94 -1.19
C SER A 256 -12.41 -45.77 0.09
N TRP A 257 -12.96 -45.19 1.18
CA TRP A 257 -13.10 -45.83 2.48
C TRP A 257 -11.82 -46.15 3.22
N GLU A 258 -10.64 -45.84 2.65
CA GLU A 258 -9.38 -46.01 3.31
C GLU A 258 -9.24 -44.95 4.45
N LYS A 259 -8.92 -45.42 5.65
CA LYS A 259 -8.53 -44.56 6.79
C LYS A 259 -7.04 -44.63 6.98
N ARG A 260 -6.38 -43.50 6.88
CA ARG A 260 -4.93 -43.46 6.92
C ARG A 260 -4.39 -42.26 7.71
N THR A 261 -3.41 -42.52 8.59
CA THR A 261 -2.63 -41.48 9.21
C THR A 261 -1.34 -41.29 8.43
N LEU A 262 -1.09 -40.06 7.98
CA LEU A 262 0.18 -39.68 7.36
C LEU A 262 1.11 -39.09 8.40
N VAL A 263 2.40 -39.38 8.27
CA VAL A 263 3.46 -38.86 9.13
C VAL A 263 4.18 -37.68 8.46
N PRO A 264 4.72 -36.71 9.23
CA PRO A 264 5.49 -35.60 8.67
C PRO A 264 6.68 -36.07 7.84
N GLY A 265 6.98 -35.34 6.75
CA GLY A 265 8.12 -35.61 5.89
C GLY A 265 7.84 -35.27 4.41
N VAL A 266 8.62 -35.82 3.49
CA VAL A 266 8.58 -35.46 2.06
C VAL A 266 7.74 -36.46 1.26
N TYR A 267 6.72 -35.95 0.59
CA TYR A 267 5.85 -36.67 -0.34
C TYR A 267 6.16 -36.20 -1.77
N CYS A 268 6.58 -37.12 -2.62
CA CYS A 268 7.06 -36.80 -3.96
C CYS A 268 6.00 -37.10 -5.02
N ASN A 269 5.98 -36.27 -6.06
CA ASN A 269 5.15 -36.45 -7.26
C ASN A 269 3.64 -36.54 -7.01
N GLY A 270 3.19 -35.99 -5.86
CA GLY A 270 1.78 -35.79 -5.53
C GLY A 270 1.20 -36.80 -4.54
N VAL A 271 0.13 -36.29 -3.88
CA VAL A 271 -0.76 -37.08 -3.01
C VAL A 271 -2.18 -36.79 -3.44
N THR A 272 -2.95 -37.84 -3.72
CA THR A 272 -4.38 -37.75 -4.06
C THR A 272 -5.20 -38.52 -3.03
N ILE A 273 -6.22 -37.85 -2.48
CA ILE A 273 -7.16 -38.41 -1.51
C ILE A 273 -8.54 -38.30 -2.12
N GLU A 274 -9.18 -39.43 -2.35
CA GLU A 274 -10.43 -39.51 -3.12
C GLU A 274 -11.43 -40.49 -2.56
N GLY A 275 -12.70 -40.36 -2.98
CA GLY A 275 -13.73 -41.37 -2.78
C GLY A 275 -14.06 -41.63 -1.31
N SER A 276 -14.34 -40.63 -0.50
CA SER A 276 -14.67 -40.77 0.93
C SER A 276 -13.54 -41.34 1.80
N ALA A 277 -12.29 -41.30 1.33
CA ALA A 277 -11.13 -41.62 2.15
C ALA A 277 -10.97 -40.65 3.30
N GLN A 278 -10.52 -41.14 4.45
CA GLN A 278 -10.28 -40.33 5.66
C GLN A 278 -8.79 -40.29 5.96
N VAL A 279 -8.19 -39.11 5.81
CA VAL A 279 -6.78 -38.92 6.08
C VAL A 279 -6.58 -38.00 7.29
N THR A 280 -5.86 -38.51 8.28
CA THR A 280 -5.41 -37.71 9.41
C THR A 280 -3.91 -37.43 9.27
N LEU A 281 -3.53 -36.18 9.39
CA LEU A 281 -2.14 -35.76 9.40
C LEU A 281 -1.64 -35.71 10.85
N ALA A 282 -0.56 -36.43 11.16
CA ALA A 282 0.12 -36.27 12.45
C ALA A 282 0.76 -34.87 12.56
N PRO A 283 0.87 -34.30 13.76
CA PRO A 283 1.47 -32.97 13.92
C PRO A 283 2.88 -32.89 13.30
N GLY A 284 3.16 -31.81 12.53
CA GLY A 284 4.45 -31.59 11.91
C GLY A 284 4.38 -31.02 10.49
N ILE A 285 5.49 -31.11 9.77
CA ILE A 285 5.68 -30.50 8.45
C ILE A 285 5.57 -31.55 7.36
N PHE A 286 4.67 -31.35 6.42
CA PHE A 286 4.46 -32.16 5.22
C PHE A 286 4.97 -31.41 4.00
N VAL A 287 5.98 -31.91 3.33
CA VAL A 287 6.54 -31.30 2.13
C VAL A 287 6.04 -32.05 0.89
N PHE A 288 5.27 -31.36 0.06
CA PHE A 288 4.83 -31.86 -1.25
C PHE A 288 5.82 -31.37 -2.29
N ARG A 289 6.62 -32.30 -2.84
CA ARG A 289 7.69 -31.98 -3.79
C ARG A 289 7.41 -32.56 -5.18
N GLY A 290 7.34 -31.66 -6.17
CA GLY A 290 7.21 -32.03 -7.57
C GLY A 290 5.84 -32.55 -7.98
N GLY A 291 4.82 -32.43 -7.11
CA GLY A 291 3.45 -32.84 -7.41
C GLY A 291 2.44 -32.27 -6.43
N PRO A 292 1.15 -32.30 -6.79
CA PRO A 292 0.07 -31.66 -6.02
C PRO A 292 -0.39 -32.47 -4.82
N LEU A 293 -1.06 -31.77 -3.87
CA LEU A 293 -1.98 -32.38 -2.91
C LEU A 293 -3.40 -32.16 -3.40
N ILE A 294 -4.11 -33.23 -3.73
CA ILE A 294 -5.48 -33.17 -4.23
C ILE A 294 -6.38 -33.91 -3.27
N THR A 295 -7.48 -33.26 -2.85
CA THR A 295 -8.61 -33.90 -2.15
C THR A 295 -9.86 -33.77 -3.01
N ARG A 296 -10.62 -34.82 -3.16
CA ARG A 296 -11.85 -34.84 -3.97
C ARG A 296 -12.85 -35.90 -3.53
N GLN A 297 -14.10 -35.81 -4.02
CA GLN A 297 -15.12 -36.83 -3.88
C GLN A 297 -15.44 -37.17 -2.42
N ASN A 298 -15.82 -36.18 -1.62
CA ASN A 298 -16.19 -36.33 -0.21
C ASN A 298 -15.07 -36.88 0.71
N SER A 299 -13.82 -36.85 0.27
CA SER A 299 -12.69 -37.23 1.13
C SER A 299 -12.53 -36.29 2.33
N GLU A 300 -11.81 -36.74 3.33
CA GLU A 300 -11.55 -35.98 4.54
C GLU A 300 -10.04 -35.81 4.75
N LEU A 301 -9.63 -34.57 5.00
CA LEU A 301 -8.27 -34.22 5.38
C LEU A 301 -8.28 -33.48 6.70
N LEU A 302 -7.83 -34.14 7.74
CA LEU A 302 -7.81 -33.64 9.10
C LEU A 302 -6.37 -33.47 9.58
N GLY A 303 -6.04 -32.38 10.27
CA GLY A 303 -4.71 -32.18 10.81
C GLY A 303 -4.66 -31.05 11.83
N ASN A 304 -4.13 -31.35 13.00
CA ASN A 304 -3.90 -30.35 14.04
C ASN A 304 -2.40 -30.18 14.24
N GLY A 305 -1.91 -28.95 14.31
CA GLY A 305 -0.49 -28.65 14.42
C GLY A 305 0.31 -29.01 13.15
N VAL A 306 -0.25 -28.78 11.96
CA VAL A 306 0.34 -29.18 10.68
C VAL A 306 0.72 -28.00 9.81
N THR A 307 1.84 -28.14 9.09
CA THR A 307 2.23 -27.24 8.00
C THR A 307 2.31 -28.05 6.70
N LEU A 308 1.58 -27.61 5.69
CA LEU A 308 1.62 -28.18 4.35
C LEU A 308 2.50 -27.29 3.48
N MET A 309 3.68 -27.77 3.12
CA MET A 309 4.67 -27.01 2.36
C MET A 309 4.76 -27.53 0.91
N PHE A 310 4.66 -26.63 -0.03
CA PHE A 310 4.66 -26.91 -1.47
C PHE A 310 5.98 -26.44 -2.08
N SER A 311 6.76 -27.38 -2.63
CA SER A 311 8.09 -27.12 -3.19
C SER A 311 8.20 -27.62 -4.63
N GLY A 312 8.25 -26.69 -5.59
CA GLY A 312 8.39 -26.98 -7.01
C GLY A 312 7.24 -26.47 -7.88
N ARG A 313 7.48 -26.44 -9.20
CA ARG A 313 6.53 -25.88 -10.18
C ARG A 313 5.18 -26.61 -10.27
N LYS A 314 5.16 -27.89 -9.93
CA LYS A 314 3.94 -28.72 -9.95
C LYS A 314 3.39 -28.99 -8.55
N SER A 315 3.91 -28.25 -7.54
CA SER A 315 3.51 -28.44 -6.15
C SER A 315 2.51 -27.38 -5.75
N TYR A 316 1.26 -27.77 -5.75
CA TYR A 316 0.12 -26.96 -5.37
C TYR A 316 -0.90 -27.80 -4.62
N PHE A 317 -1.90 -27.19 -4.03
CA PHE A 317 -3.04 -27.92 -3.48
C PHE A 317 -4.30 -27.66 -4.29
N ARG A 318 -5.18 -28.68 -4.33
CA ARG A 318 -6.56 -28.58 -4.81
C ARG A 318 -7.49 -29.27 -3.83
N PHE A 319 -8.31 -28.49 -3.16
CA PHE A 319 -9.37 -28.95 -2.29
C PHE A 319 -10.68 -28.85 -3.06
N LEU A 320 -11.13 -30.00 -3.60
CA LEU A 320 -12.21 -30.04 -4.59
C LEU A 320 -13.46 -30.71 -4.05
N ASP A 321 -14.54 -30.51 -4.79
CA ASP A 321 -15.84 -31.13 -4.58
C ASP A 321 -16.37 -30.87 -3.17
N ASN A 322 -16.76 -31.91 -2.43
CA ASN A 322 -17.26 -31.81 -1.07
C ASN A 322 -16.26 -32.40 -0.04
N SER A 323 -14.96 -32.24 -0.29
CA SER A 323 -13.92 -32.70 0.64
C SER A 323 -13.96 -31.96 1.96
N LEU A 324 -13.93 -32.65 3.09
CA LEU A 324 -13.80 -32.02 4.40
C LEU A 324 -12.35 -31.63 4.65
N ILE A 325 -12.12 -30.33 4.80
CA ILE A 325 -10.80 -29.79 5.16
C ILE A 325 -10.92 -29.17 6.55
N ARG A 326 -10.17 -29.75 7.51
CA ARG A 326 -10.08 -29.24 8.86
C ARG A 326 -8.63 -29.28 9.31
N LEU A 327 -7.98 -28.11 9.27
CA LEU A 327 -6.54 -27.96 9.47
C LEU A 327 -6.24 -26.81 10.42
N SER A 328 -5.28 -27.03 11.31
CA SER A 328 -4.71 -25.95 12.14
C SER A 328 -3.18 -25.98 12.11
N ALA A 329 -2.58 -24.80 12.10
CA ALA A 329 -1.13 -24.63 12.06
C ALA A 329 -0.46 -25.02 13.40
N PRO A 330 0.86 -25.28 13.39
CA PRO A 330 1.64 -25.57 14.61
C PRO A 330 1.65 -24.38 15.58
N ILE A 331 1.65 -24.68 16.86
CA ILE A 331 1.72 -23.69 17.93
C ILE A 331 3.17 -23.26 18.24
N SER A 332 4.15 -24.04 17.84
CA SER A 332 5.57 -23.81 18.13
C SER A 332 6.48 -24.30 16.98
N GLY A 333 7.75 -23.98 17.07
CA GLY A 333 8.76 -24.38 16.10
C GLY A 333 8.89 -23.43 14.90
N ILE A 334 9.70 -23.83 13.91
CA ILE A 334 10.05 -23.00 12.75
C ILE A 334 8.82 -22.60 11.92
N SER A 335 7.82 -23.46 11.87
CA SER A 335 6.58 -23.25 11.12
C SER A 335 5.39 -22.80 11.97
N ALA A 336 5.64 -22.34 13.22
CA ALA A 336 4.58 -21.84 14.09
C ALA A 336 3.69 -20.81 13.37
N GLY A 337 2.38 -21.03 13.39
CA GLY A 337 1.38 -20.19 12.74
C GLY A 337 1.27 -20.33 11.22
N MET A 338 2.09 -21.17 10.58
CA MET A 338 2.08 -21.39 9.12
C MET A 338 1.29 -22.65 8.77
N LEU A 339 0.18 -22.49 8.07
CA LEU A 339 -0.68 -23.60 7.68
C LEU A 339 -0.35 -24.12 6.28
N LEU A 340 -0.48 -23.27 5.26
CA LEU A 340 -0.13 -23.59 3.88
C LEU A 340 1.02 -22.70 3.48
N TRP A 341 2.10 -23.29 2.96
CA TRP A 341 3.34 -22.59 2.71
C TRP A 341 3.95 -22.96 1.35
N GLU A 342 4.01 -22.01 0.42
CA GLU A 342 4.75 -22.18 -0.83
C GLU A 342 6.23 -21.84 -0.61
N SER A 343 7.15 -22.75 -1.00
CA SER A 343 8.59 -22.56 -0.84
C SER A 343 9.16 -21.53 -1.80
N ARG A 344 9.92 -20.59 -1.28
CA ARG A 344 10.66 -19.58 -2.05
C ARG A 344 12.00 -20.12 -2.59
N THR A 345 12.53 -21.16 -1.99
CA THR A 345 13.89 -21.70 -2.30
C THR A 345 13.96 -22.25 -3.72
N PHE A 346 12.89 -22.90 -4.16
CA PHE A 346 12.83 -23.45 -5.52
C PHE A 346 12.79 -22.35 -6.59
N LEU A 347 12.14 -21.23 -6.31
CA LEU A 347 11.98 -20.14 -7.24
C LEU A 347 13.28 -19.36 -7.49
N LYS A 348 14.16 -19.29 -6.51
CA LYS A 348 15.48 -18.65 -6.67
C LYS A 348 16.42 -19.43 -7.60
N GLY A 349 16.34 -20.78 -7.59
CA GLY A 349 17.13 -21.63 -8.49
C GLY A 349 16.63 -21.63 -9.94
N ALA A 350 15.33 -21.44 -10.16
CA ALA A 350 14.74 -21.45 -11.50
C ALA A 350 15.05 -20.19 -12.34
N ASN A 351 15.45 -19.08 -11.72
CA ASN A 351 15.83 -17.86 -12.42
C ASN A 351 17.15 -17.98 -13.20
N SER A 352 17.97 -18.99 -12.90
CA SER A 352 19.24 -19.24 -13.61
C SER A 352 19.06 -19.88 -15.01
N TRP A 353 17.91 -20.49 -15.29
CA TRP A 353 17.65 -21.20 -16.55
C TRP A 353 16.70 -20.47 -17.51
N LEU A 354 16.21 -19.29 -17.17
CA LEU A 354 15.18 -18.56 -17.94
C LEU A 354 15.73 -17.51 -18.92
N ASN A 355 17.03 -17.54 -19.24
CA ASN A 355 17.60 -16.82 -20.39
C ASN A 355 17.49 -17.61 -21.70
N GLY A 356 16.89 -18.80 -21.69
CA GLY A 356 16.62 -19.61 -22.88
C GLY A 356 15.14 -19.52 -23.27
N GLY A 357 14.91 -19.16 -24.53
CA GLY A 357 13.60 -18.98 -25.13
C GLY A 357 12.64 -20.18 -24.95
N CYS A 358 11.36 -19.92 -25.18
CA CYS A 358 10.35 -20.96 -25.37
C CYS A 358 10.79 -21.86 -26.54
N GLY A 359 11.43 -23.00 -26.22
CA GLY A 359 11.74 -24.05 -27.17
C GLY A 359 10.48 -24.88 -27.38
N ASP A 360 10.04 -24.93 -28.63
CA ASP A 360 9.06 -25.88 -29.11
C ASP A 360 9.52 -27.30 -28.80
N SER A 361 8.78 -28.01 -27.97
CA SER A 361 8.78 -29.45 -27.94
C SER A 361 7.32 -29.88 -27.92
N MET A 362 6.79 -30.14 -29.12
CA MET A 362 5.60 -30.94 -29.31
C MET A 362 5.88 -32.32 -28.74
N GLY A 363 5.12 -32.71 -27.75
CA GLY A 363 4.94 -34.05 -27.29
C GLY A 363 3.45 -34.25 -27.13
N ASP A 364 2.86 -34.93 -28.09
CA ASP A 364 1.48 -35.44 -28.03
C ASP A 364 1.35 -36.34 -26.82
N ASP A 365 0.52 -35.97 -25.88
CA ASP A 365 -0.22 -36.89 -25.00
C ASP A 365 -1.54 -36.22 -24.67
N ASP A 366 -2.58 -36.75 -25.29
CA ASP A 366 -3.99 -36.46 -25.02
C ASP A 366 -4.37 -36.83 -23.60
N ASP A 367 -5.22 -36.00 -23.04
CA ASP A 367 -6.06 -36.08 -21.86
C ASP A 367 -5.67 -35.20 -20.67
N ASP A 368 -6.03 -33.90 -20.78
CA ASP A 368 -6.72 -33.21 -19.68
C ASP A 368 -7.17 -31.81 -20.13
N ARG A 369 -8.46 -31.59 -20.12
CA ARG A 369 -9.09 -30.27 -20.36
C ARG A 369 -8.74 -29.31 -19.24
N GLY A 370 -7.79 -28.42 -19.48
CA GLY A 370 -7.37 -27.40 -18.52
C GLY A 370 -6.11 -26.65 -18.94
N THR A 371 -5.76 -26.69 -20.22
CA THR A 371 -4.59 -25.98 -20.73
C THR A 371 -4.94 -24.51 -20.98
N PHE A 372 -4.59 -23.61 -20.09
CA PHE A 372 -4.41 -22.21 -20.45
C PHE A 372 -3.14 -22.11 -21.31
N GLY A 373 -3.32 -22.32 -22.60
CA GLY A 373 -2.30 -22.14 -23.60
C GLY A 373 -1.82 -20.68 -23.62
N CYS A 374 -0.53 -20.51 -23.90
CA CYS A 374 0.02 -19.22 -24.34
C CYS A 374 -0.76 -18.76 -25.57
N SER A 375 -1.69 -17.85 -25.41
CA SER A 375 -2.43 -17.26 -26.52
C SER A 375 -1.54 -16.20 -27.14
N PHE A 376 -0.91 -16.54 -28.26
CA PHE A 376 -0.30 -15.56 -29.16
C PHE A 376 -1.42 -14.76 -29.84
N ARG A 377 -1.64 -13.54 -29.40
CA ARG A 377 -2.31 -12.52 -30.20
C ARG A 377 -1.23 -11.53 -30.64
N THR A 378 -0.90 -11.60 -31.92
CA THR A 378 -0.04 -10.63 -32.62
C THR A 378 -0.68 -9.24 -32.54
N GLY A 379 0.02 -8.31 -31.87
CA GLY A 379 -0.35 -6.90 -31.83
C GLY A 379 -0.36 -6.29 -30.41
N GLY A 380 0.82 -5.95 -29.90
CA GLY A 380 0.98 -5.28 -28.61
C GLY A 380 1.64 -6.17 -27.56
N GLY A 381 2.93 -5.93 -27.31
CA GLY A 381 3.81 -6.77 -26.49
C GLY A 381 3.26 -7.15 -25.11
N VAL A 382 2.74 -8.34 -25.02
CA VAL A 382 2.37 -8.99 -23.76
C VAL A 382 3.54 -9.91 -23.39
N ALA A 383 4.34 -9.50 -22.39
CA ALA A 383 5.36 -10.37 -21.85
C ALA A 383 4.75 -11.67 -21.31
N PRO A 384 5.44 -12.83 -21.40
CA PRO A 384 4.89 -14.11 -20.97
C PRO A 384 4.52 -14.04 -19.49
N ILE A 385 3.28 -14.41 -19.17
CA ILE A 385 2.82 -14.62 -17.81
C ILE A 385 3.64 -15.79 -17.28
N ARG A 386 4.49 -15.56 -16.26
CA ARG A 386 5.10 -16.67 -15.53
C ARG A 386 3.95 -17.54 -15.03
N LYS A 387 3.94 -18.83 -15.35
CA LYS A 387 2.99 -19.77 -14.74
C LYS A 387 3.25 -19.79 -13.25
N SER A 388 2.45 -19.03 -12.48
CA SER A 388 2.37 -19.16 -11.04
C SER A 388 1.70 -20.49 -10.71
N ASN A 389 2.07 -21.11 -9.59
CA ASN A 389 1.31 -22.25 -9.09
C ASN A 389 -0.11 -21.76 -8.76
N GLU A 390 -1.10 -22.46 -9.28
CA GLU A 390 -2.51 -22.23 -8.99
C GLU A 390 -2.95 -23.17 -7.88
N HIS A 391 -3.20 -22.59 -6.72
CA HIS A 391 -3.76 -23.26 -5.56
C HIS A 391 -5.27 -23.04 -5.55
N HIS A 392 -6.06 -24.11 -5.34
CA HIS A 392 -7.49 -24.07 -5.57
C HIS A 392 -8.29 -24.60 -4.38
N ILE A 393 -9.27 -23.81 -3.94
CA ILE A 393 -10.26 -24.19 -2.93
C ILE A 393 -11.65 -24.11 -3.56
N ASN A 394 -12.17 -25.26 -3.99
CA ASN A 394 -13.53 -25.41 -4.51
C ASN A 394 -14.44 -26.16 -3.52
N SER A 395 -13.85 -26.79 -2.51
CA SER A 395 -14.62 -27.60 -1.57
C SER A 395 -15.62 -26.78 -0.75
N GLU A 396 -16.85 -27.26 -0.67
CA GLU A 396 -17.92 -26.69 0.17
C GLU A 396 -17.74 -26.96 1.67
N ARG A 397 -16.75 -27.76 2.08
CA ARG A 397 -16.48 -28.15 3.48
C ARG A 397 -15.09 -27.73 3.96
N ALA A 398 -14.44 -26.77 3.32
CA ALA A 398 -13.17 -26.20 3.74
C ALA A 398 -13.37 -25.06 4.76
N ARG A 399 -14.06 -25.35 5.87
CA ARG A 399 -14.54 -24.36 6.82
C ARG A 399 -13.56 -24.01 7.95
N GLU A 400 -12.59 -24.90 8.21
CA GLU A 400 -11.63 -24.72 9.30
C GLU A 400 -10.19 -24.80 8.77
N MET A 401 -9.54 -23.66 8.64
CA MET A 401 -8.15 -23.49 8.21
C MET A 401 -7.48 -22.43 9.08
N THR A 402 -7.13 -22.84 10.32
CA THR A 402 -6.57 -21.92 11.31
C THR A 402 -5.07 -21.71 11.08
N GLY A 403 -4.66 -20.47 10.81
CA GLY A 403 -3.26 -20.11 10.59
C GLY A 403 -3.04 -19.24 9.37
N THR A 404 -1.80 -19.24 8.87
CA THR A 404 -1.39 -18.41 7.73
C THR A 404 -1.27 -19.24 6.46
N ILE A 405 -1.89 -18.77 5.40
CA ILE A 405 -1.74 -19.25 4.03
C ILE A 405 -0.74 -18.31 3.33
N TYR A 406 0.44 -18.82 3.00
CA TYR A 406 1.53 -18.05 2.43
C TYR A 406 1.96 -18.62 1.07
N LEU A 407 1.56 -17.95 0.00
CA LEU A 407 1.78 -18.33 -1.40
C LEU A 407 2.38 -17.14 -2.16
N PRO A 408 3.63 -16.77 -1.87
CA PRO A 408 4.21 -15.50 -2.32
C PRO A 408 4.31 -15.34 -3.84
N GLU A 409 4.37 -16.43 -4.57
CA GLU A 409 4.39 -16.45 -6.04
C GLU A 409 3.11 -17.09 -6.62
N GLY A 410 2.27 -17.70 -5.76
CA GLY A 410 1.10 -18.46 -6.14
C GLY A 410 -0.15 -17.60 -6.34
N LEU A 411 -1.04 -18.11 -7.19
CA LEU A 411 -2.43 -17.70 -7.29
C LEU A 411 -3.27 -18.56 -6.35
N LEU A 412 -4.06 -17.92 -5.49
CA LEU A 412 -5.11 -18.62 -4.75
C LEU A 412 -6.45 -18.39 -5.46
N LEU A 413 -7.01 -19.47 -5.99
CA LEU A 413 -8.34 -19.52 -6.59
C LEU A 413 -9.33 -20.05 -5.58
N VAL A 414 -10.44 -19.35 -5.40
CA VAL A 414 -11.55 -19.75 -4.52
C VAL A 414 -12.84 -19.67 -5.31
N ASP A 415 -13.54 -20.81 -5.45
CA ASP A 415 -14.80 -20.90 -6.18
C ASP A 415 -15.85 -21.81 -5.50
N SER A 416 -15.77 -21.94 -4.19
CA SER A 416 -16.72 -22.70 -3.38
C SER A 416 -18.07 -21.98 -3.24
N ARG A 417 -19.16 -22.71 -3.28
CA ARG A 417 -20.50 -22.15 -3.03
C ARG A 417 -20.83 -21.96 -1.56
N ARG A 418 -20.02 -22.47 -0.66
CA ARG A 418 -20.19 -22.37 0.81
C ARG A 418 -19.08 -21.52 1.41
N PRO A 419 -19.30 -20.98 2.61
CA PRO A 419 -18.28 -20.20 3.31
C PRO A 419 -17.02 -21.02 3.56
N ILE A 420 -15.86 -20.38 3.28
CA ILE A 420 -14.53 -20.95 3.50
C ILE A 420 -13.90 -20.25 4.71
N ALA A 421 -13.23 -21.03 5.55
CA ALA A 421 -12.52 -20.61 6.75
C ALA A 421 -13.40 -19.90 7.81
N ASP A 422 -14.72 -19.97 7.69
CA ASP A 422 -15.68 -19.30 8.59
C ASP A 422 -15.67 -19.84 10.02
N GLN A 423 -15.20 -21.07 10.22
CA GLN A 423 -15.05 -21.70 11.53
C GLN A 423 -13.64 -21.55 12.12
N SER A 424 -12.72 -20.94 11.38
CA SER A 424 -11.37 -20.66 11.89
C SER A 424 -11.39 -19.47 12.84
N PRO A 425 -10.73 -19.53 14.02
CA PRO A 425 -10.54 -18.36 14.86
C PRO A 425 -9.83 -17.23 14.12
N PHE A 426 -8.81 -17.57 13.32
CA PHE A 426 -8.21 -16.64 12.37
C PHE A 426 -7.68 -17.37 11.13
N THR A 427 -7.68 -16.66 10.02
CA THR A 427 -7.01 -17.05 8.77
C THR A 427 -6.38 -15.81 8.15
N ILE A 428 -5.05 -15.85 7.96
CA ILE A 428 -4.31 -14.78 7.28
C ILE A 428 -3.86 -15.31 5.93
N ILE A 429 -4.07 -14.53 4.87
CA ILE A 429 -3.71 -14.89 3.51
C ILE A 429 -2.66 -13.91 2.99
N VAL A 430 -1.50 -14.42 2.61
CA VAL A 430 -0.43 -13.66 1.94
C VAL A 430 -0.11 -14.38 0.64
N VAL A 431 -0.52 -13.81 -0.48
CA VAL A 431 -0.49 -14.47 -1.80
C VAL A 431 0.06 -13.52 -2.87
N SER A 432 0.51 -14.05 -4.00
CA SER A 432 0.79 -13.18 -5.15
C SER A 432 -0.50 -12.57 -5.70
N ARG A 433 -1.56 -13.38 -5.84
CA ARG A 433 -2.86 -13.00 -6.36
C ARG A 433 -3.98 -13.83 -5.71
N LEU A 434 -5.13 -13.21 -5.49
CA LEU A 434 -6.36 -13.87 -5.04
C LEU A 434 -7.46 -13.65 -6.07
N ASP A 435 -8.06 -14.75 -6.54
CA ASP A 435 -9.22 -14.74 -7.42
C ASP A 435 -10.38 -15.51 -6.76
N LEU A 436 -11.57 -14.89 -6.74
CA LEU A 436 -12.80 -15.51 -6.25
C LEU A 436 -13.81 -15.62 -7.40
N TYR A 437 -14.33 -16.81 -7.66
CA TYR A 437 -15.29 -17.10 -8.72
C TYR A 437 -16.57 -17.73 -8.19
N ASP A 438 -17.67 -17.54 -8.89
CA ASP A 438 -18.96 -18.25 -8.72
C ASP A 438 -19.62 -18.13 -7.34
N GLY A 439 -19.47 -16.98 -6.71
CA GLY A 439 -20.19 -16.66 -5.47
C GLY A 439 -19.65 -17.27 -4.19
N PRO A 440 -18.32 -17.50 -4.03
CA PRO A 440 -17.78 -17.99 -2.77
C PRO A 440 -17.88 -16.92 -1.69
N SER A 441 -18.00 -17.37 -0.45
CA SER A 441 -17.80 -16.57 0.73
C SER A 441 -16.46 -16.91 1.37
N LEU A 442 -15.47 -16.04 1.25
CA LEU A 442 -14.22 -16.15 1.99
C LEU A 442 -14.35 -15.37 3.30
N VAL A 443 -14.32 -16.06 4.43
CA VAL A 443 -14.44 -15.45 5.75
C VAL A 443 -13.07 -15.40 6.40
N LEU A 444 -12.60 -14.19 6.70
CA LEU A 444 -11.32 -13.95 7.35
C LEU A 444 -11.56 -13.41 8.76
N ASN A 445 -11.57 -14.32 9.72
CA ASN A 445 -11.65 -13.97 11.13
C ASN A 445 -10.28 -13.53 11.64
N ALA A 446 -10.26 -12.72 12.68
CA ALA A 446 -9.06 -12.19 13.31
C ALA A 446 -9.09 -12.29 14.84
N ASN A 447 -9.72 -13.35 15.37
CA ASN A 447 -9.71 -13.66 16.79
C ASN A 447 -8.42 -14.43 17.15
N TYR A 448 -7.31 -13.68 17.29
CA TYR A 448 -6.01 -14.28 17.58
C TYR A 448 -5.94 -14.93 18.96
N ASP A 449 -6.72 -14.44 19.91
CA ASP A 449 -6.78 -14.96 21.28
C ASP A 449 -7.67 -16.21 21.39
N GLY A 450 -8.46 -16.50 20.36
CA GLY A 450 -9.38 -17.65 20.31
C GLY A 450 -8.70 -18.99 20.00
N THR A 451 -7.36 -19.03 19.87
CA THR A 451 -6.60 -20.23 19.54
C THR A 451 -5.16 -20.13 20.06
N PRO A 452 -4.53 -21.25 20.45
CA PRO A 452 -3.11 -21.27 20.81
C PRO A 452 -2.18 -21.12 19.60
N VAL A 453 -2.68 -21.14 18.37
CA VAL A 453 -1.90 -20.97 17.15
C VAL A 453 -1.40 -19.52 17.06
N PRO A 454 -0.09 -19.26 17.06
CA PRO A 454 0.43 -17.89 17.03
C PRO A 454 0.30 -17.28 15.65
N VAL A 455 0.16 -15.96 15.62
CA VAL A 455 0.33 -15.19 14.39
C VAL A 455 1.83 -15.04 14.10
N PRO A 456 2.30 -15.38 12.89
CA PRO A 456 3.71 -15.22 12.55
C PRO A 456 4.19 -13.77 12.69
N PRO A 457 5.45 -13.55 13.16
CA PRO A 457 6.02 -12.22 13.27
C PRO A 457 5.90 -11.44 11.94
N GLY A 458 5.48 -10.17 12.03
CA GLY A 458 5.27 -9.30 10.88
C GLY A 458 3.84 -9.31 10.32
N LEU A 459 2.99 -10.27 10.72
CA LEU A 459 1.56 -10.34 10.36
C LEU A 459 0.63 -9.93 11.49
N GLY A 460 1.17 -9.67 12.68
CA GLY A 460 0.40 -9.23 13.84
C GLY A 460 -0.30 -7.89 13.60
N PRO A 461 -1.04 -7.40 14.61
CA PRO A 461 -1.78 -6.16 14.48
C PRO A 461 -0.89 -5.03 13.99
N ILE A 462 -1.18 -4.52 12.82
CA ILE A 462 -0.57 -3.28 12.34
C ILE A 462 -1.28 -2.18 13.09
N GLY A 463 -0.55 -1.43 13.91
CA GLY A 463 -1.13 -0.28 14.58
C GLY A 463 -1.67 0.66 13.51
N ALA A 464 -2.97 0.68 13.29
CA ALA A 464 -3.60 1.79 12.61
C ALA A 464 -3.55 2.97 13.57
N LYS A 465 -2.43 3.64 13.53
CA LYS A 465 -2.23 4.86 14.24
C LYS A 465 -3.00 5.91 13.46
N SER A 466 -4.05 6.47 14.05
CA SER A 466 -4.69 7.64 13.44
C SER A 466 -3.69 8.78 13.45
N VAL A 467 -3.59 9.50 12.35
CA VAL A 467 -2.71 10.65 12.22
C VAL A 467 -3.54 11.92 12.34
N ARG A 468 -3.12 12.83 13.21
CA ARG A 468 -3.71 14.16 13.33
C ARG A 468 -2.63 15.22 13.42
N LEU A 469 -2.94 16.43 12.99
CA LEU A 469 -2.09 17.58 13.28
C LEU A 469 -2.12 17.82 14.80
N GLY A 470 -0.93 17.98 15.37
CA GLY A 470 -0.76 18.42 16.75
C GLY A 470 -0.95 19.93 16.81
N ASN A 471 -1.78 20.40 17.71
CA ASN A 471 -1.85 21.81 18.07
C ASN A 471 -0.61 22.21 18.86
#